data_78ec050cab0bd57f06020c87d475fc45
#
_entry.id   78ec050cab0bd57f06020c87d475fc45
#
_cell.length_a   1.000
_cell.length_b   1.000
_cell.length_c   1.000
_cell.angle_alpha   90.00
_cell.angle_beta   90.00
_cell.angle_gamma   90.00
#
_symmetry.space_group_name_H-M   'P 1'
#
loop_
_entity.id
_entity.type
_entity.pdbx_description
1 polymer ?
#
loop_
_entity_poly.entity_id
_entity_poly.type
_entity_poly.pdbx_seq_one_letter_code
_entity_poly.pdbx_strand_id
1 'polypeptide(L)'
;TILDGELDNEQRGSEEYLINNPNYNRYDFISEGDSPSFFYLLDTGLRSMEDPTYGGWGGRFGVDTDGNYRNIVSDKFNGKDDTTYTLTRWFDDIQDDFAARADWCISSDYSKSNHRPTVKVREGIDLTAKPGERIKLHADATDPDGDRLDYNWWQYYEADTYSGSEDGEISMVGKESDTMSFVVPEDAQDGDTIHMVITVKDDGAHNMTHYQRVIVKVQGRQEINKLFLELPEEKDANAIETGSYSGWSNPYAFTITAK
;
A
#
# COMPACT_ATOMS: atom_id res chain seq x y z
N THR A 1 23.60 16.30 2.71
CA THR A 1 23.19 14.89 2.58
C THR A 1 24.31 14.10 1.89
N ILE A 2 24.50 12.85 2.27
CA ILE A 2 25.54 11.96 1.69
C ILE A 2 25.30 11.71 0.19
N LEU A 3 24.10 12.03 -0.30
CA LEU A 3 23.66 11.79 -1.65
C LEU A 3 23.22 13.06 -2.39
N ASP A 4 23.67 14.24 -1.98
CA ASP A 4 23.25 15.50 -2.61
C ASP A 4 23.99 15.85 -3.92
N GLY A 5 24.77 14.94 -4.43
CA GLY A 5 25.51 15.12 -5.67
C GLY A 5 26.74 16.04 -5.56
N GLU A 6 27.02 16.60 -4.39
CA GLU A 6 28.20 17.45 -4.20
C GLU A 6 29.49 16.66 -4.30
N LEU A 7 29.50 15.44 -3.79
CA LEU A 7 30.64 14.52 -3.93
C LEU A 7 30.77 13.97 -5.36
N ASP A 8 29.65 13.79 -6.05
CA ASP A 8 29.68 13.40 -7.47
C ASP A 8 30.17 14.54 -8.36
N ASN A 9 30.01 15.79 -7.93
CA ASN A 9 30.40 16.95 -8.72
C ASN A 9 31.91 17.17 -8.85
N GLU A 10 32.72 16.71 -7.93
CA GLU A 10 34.17 16.80 -8.08
C GLU A 10 34.69 15.87 -9.17
N GLN A 11 33.99 14.73 -9.41
CA GLN A 11 34.39 13.77 -10.44
C GLN A 11 33.45 13.73 -11.65
N ARG A 12 32.13 13.86 -11.44
CA ARG A 12 31.13 13.69 -12.49
C ARG A 12 30.39 14.98 -12.85
N GLY A 13 30.43 16.00 -12.04
CA GLY A 13 29.85 17.31 -12.33
C GLY A 13 30.84 18.29 -12.97
N SER A 14 32.04 17.85 -13.34
CA SER A 14 32.99 18.68 -14.09
C SER A 14 32.43 19.02 -15.47
N GLU A 15 32.76 20.21 -15.99
CA GLU A 15 32.36 20.59 -17.35
C GLU A 15 32.82 19.57 -18.39
N GLU A 16 33.99 19.00 -18.20
CA GLU A 16 34.53 17.96 -19.10
C GLU A 16 33.66 16.69 -19.08
N TYR A 17 33.19 16.26 -17.93
CA TYR A 17 32.29 15.10 -17.81
C TYR A 17 30.96 15.36 -18.48
N LEU A 18 30.33 16.53 -18.23
CA LEU A 18 29.03 16.88 -18.80
C LEU A 18 29.07 17.05 -20.31
N ILE A 19 30.16 17.57 -20.89
CA ILE A 19 30.35 17.65 -22.32
C ILE A 19 30.34 16.25 -22.98
N ASN A 20 30.96 15.28 -22.32
CA ASN A 20 31.02 13.90 -22.79
C ASN A 20 29.78 13.07 -22.45
N ASN A 21 28.94 13.55 -21.58
CA ASN A 21 27.72 12.88 -21.10
C ASN A 21 26.51 13.84 -21.13
N PRO A 22 26.01 14.21 -22.32
CA PRO A 22 25.03 15.27 -22.49
C PRO A 22 23.63 14.95 -21.90
N ASN A 23 23.40 13.72 -21.44
CA ASN A 23 22.18 13.30 -20.80
C ASN A 23 22.14 13.61 -19.29
N TYR A 24 23.24 14.12 -18.72
CA TYR A 24 23.34 14.49 -17.32
C TYR A 24 23.45 16.00 -17.17
N ASN A 25 22.83 16.54 -16.13
CA ASN A 25 23.05 17.90 -15.68
C ASN A 25 24.00 17.89 -14.50
N ARG A 26 24.61 19.06 -14.25
CA ARG A 26 25.39 19.27 -13.02
C ARG A 26 24.45 19.15 -11.83
N TYR A 27 24.68 18.29 -10.91
CA TYR A 27 23.84 17.96 -9.74
C TYR A 27 22.78 16.91 -10.00
N ASP A 28 22.73 16.26 -11.15
CA ASP A 28 21.88 15.10 -11.32
C ASP A 28 22.29 14.02 -10.31
N PHE A 29 21.28 13.43 -9.70
CA PHE A 29 21.49 12.29 -8.83
C PHE A 29 21.85 11.05 -9.68
N ILE A 30 23.01 10.48 -9.40
CA ILE A 30 23.44 9.22 -9.98
C ILE A 30 23.43 8.18 -8.88
N SER A 31 22.37 7.35 -8.88
CA SER A 31 22.27 6.17 -8.04
C SER A 31 22.99 5.01 -8.67
N GLU A 32 23.68 4.22 -7.88
CA GLU A 32 24.05 2.90 -8.31
C GLU A 32 22.78 2.02 -8.43
N GLY A 33 22.76 1.05 -9.35
CA GLY A 33 21.54 0.32 -9.68
C GLY A 33 21.26 -0.91 -8.83
N ASP A 34 22.21 -1.36 -8.02
CA ASP A 34 22.14 -2.65 -7.34
C ASP A 34 21.49 -2.58 -5.95
N SER A 35 21.74 -1.50 -5.18
CA SER A 35 21.24 -1.35 -3.81
C SER A 35 19.73 -1.42 -3.68
N PRO A 36 18.90 -0.84 -4.55
CA PRO A 36 17.44 -0.96 -4.44
C PRO A 36 16.95 -2.41 -4.40
N SER A 37 17.63 -3.31 -5.12
CA SER A 37 17.29 -4.74 -5.13
C SER A 37 17.45 -5.40 -3.76
N PHE A 38 18.35 -4.91 -2.91
CA PHE A 38 18.57 -5.43 -1.56
C PHE A 38 17.62 -4.82 -0.53
N PHE A 39 16.99 -3.69 -0.81
CA PHE A 39 16.05 -3.05 0.12
C PHE A 39 14.80 -3.87 0.39
N TYR A 40 14.49 -4.85 -0.46
CA TYR A 40 13.49 -5.87 -0.15
C TYR A 40 13.80 -6.66 1.11
N LEU A 41 15.07 -6.86 1.41
CA LEU A 41 15.52 -7.67 2.55
C LEU A 41 15.44 -6.91 3.88
N LEU A 42 15.15 -5.60 3.83
CA LEU A 42 15.00 -4.78 5.04
C LEU A 42 13.59 -4.95 5.60
N ASP A 43 13.52 -5.36 6.85
CA ASP A 43 12.25 -5.40 7.58
C ASP A 43 11.86 -3.97 8.00
N THR A 44 11.12 -3.31 7.12
CA THR A 44 10.58 -1.97 7.35
C THR A 44 9.15 -2.00 7.91
N GLY A 45 8.52 -3.17 7.97
CA GLY A 45 7.10 -3.35 8.29
C GLY A 45 6.16 -3.23 7.09
N LEU A 46 6.69 -2.95 5.89
CA LEU A 46 5.91 -2.87 4.64
C LEU A 46 5.59 -4.23 4.02
N ARG A 47 6.15 -5.32 4.55
CA ARG A 47 5.88 -6.70 4.15
C ARG A 47 6.30 -7.03 2.70
N SER A 48 7.19 -6.24 2.11
CA SER A 48 7.68 -6.48 0.74
C SER A 48 8.42 -7.81 0.57
N MET A 49 8.97 -8.38 1.65
CA MET A 49 9.57 -9.72 1.65
C MET A 49 8.54 -10.85 1.48
N GLU A 50 7.28 -10.63 1.88
CA GLU A 50 6.22 -11.61 1.73
C GLU A 50 5.72 -11.67 0.28
N ASP A 51 5.52 -10.48 -0.31
CA ASP A 51 5.13 -10.36 -1.70
C ASP A 51 5.70 -9.04 -2.29
N PRO A 52 6.54 -9.12 -3.34
CA PRO A 52 7.10 -7.92 -4.01
C PRO A 52 6.05 -7.00 -4.63
N THR A 53 4.82 -7.48 -4.86
CA THR A 53 3.72 -6.66 -5.37
C THR A 53 3.16 -5.70 -4.33
N TYR A 54 3.43 -5.95 -3.04
CA TYR A 54 3.01 -5.04 -1.97
C TYR A 54 3.76 -3.71 -2.00
N GLY A 55 4.99 -3.72 -2.52
CA GLY A 55 5.83 -2.53 -2.54
C GLY A 55 6.46 -2.20 -1.20
N GLY A 56 7.58 -1.51 -1.26
CA GLY A 56 8.41 -1.12 -0.13
C GLY A 56 9.65 -0.39 -0.63
N TRP A 57 10.68 -0.31 0.19
CA TRP A 57 11.91 0.43 -0.11
C TRP A 57 12.63 -0.05 -1.37
N GLY A 58 12.42 -1.30 -1.78
CA GLY A 58 12.90 -1.83 -3.05
C GLY A 58 12.01 -1.54 -4.28
N GLY A 59 10.97 -0.76 -4.10
CA GLY A 59 9.95 -0.49 -5.13
C GLY A 59 8.76 -1.45 -5.06
N ARG A 60 7.83 -1.32 -6.00
CA ARG A 60 6.69 -2.23 -6.18
C ARG A 60 6.80 -2.91 -7.53
N PHE A 61 6.59 -4.23 -7.56
CA PHE A 61 6.69 -5.02 -8.77
C PHE A 61 5.34 -5.55 -9.22
N GLY A 62 5.20 -5.76 -10.52
CA GLY A 62 4.12 -6.53 -11.10
C GLY A 62 4.59 -7.93 -11.48
N VAL A 63 3.65 -8.83 -11.69
CA VAL A 63 3.90 -10.18 -12.19
C VAL A 63 3.64 -10.20 -13.70
N ASP A 64 4.63 -10.62 -14.49
CA ASP A 64 4.48 -10.74 -15.94
C ASP A 64 3.74 -12.01 -16.35
N THR A 65 3.50 -12.18 -17.62
CA THR A 65 2.80 -13.35 -18.19
C THR A 65 3.50 -14.69 -17.94
N ASP A 66 4.78 -14.66 -17.64
CA ASP A 66 5.60 -15.84 -17.36
C ASP A 66 5.70 -16.13 -15.85
N GLY A 67 5.03 -15.30 -15.02
CA GLY A 67 5.03 -15.42 -13.57
C GLY A 67 6.26 -14.79 -12.89
N ASN A 68 7.04 -13.98 -13.60
CA ASN A 68 8.20 -13.30 -13.02
C ASN A 68 7.83 -11.92 -12.49
N TYR A 69 8.47 -11.52 -11.39
CA TYR A 69 8.37 -10.16 -10.87
C TYR A 69 9.16 -9.21 -11.74
N ARG A 70 8.51 -8.12 -12.17
CA ARG A 70 9.12 -7.10 -13.01
C ARG A 70 8.69 -5.70 -12.64
N ASN A 71 9.52 -4.72 -12.94
CA ASN A 71 9.18 -3.30 -12.80
C ASN A 71 8.29 -2.86 -13.99
N ILE A 72 7.02 -3.29 -13.96
CA ILE A 72 6.01 -3.04 -15.00
C ILE A 72 4.78 -2.32 -14.46
N VAL A 73 4.81 -1.92 -13.19
CA VAL A 73 3.72 -1.20 -12.53
C VAL A 73 4.13 0.23 -12.23
N SER A 74 3.17 1.07 -11.97
CA SER A 74 3.37 2.48 -11.60
C SER A 74 2.60 2.80 -10.33
N ASP A 75 3.11 3.75 -9.54
CA ASP A 75 2.38 4.41 -8.48
C ASP A 75 2.00 5.83 -8.92
N LYS A 76 1.02 6.45 -8.27
CA LYS A 76 0.56 7.79 -8.63
C LYS A 76 1.44 8.88 -8.00
N PHE A 77 2.11 9.65 -8.84
CA PHE A 77 2.79 10.88 -8.44
C PHE A 77 2.06 12.10 -9.03
N ASN A 78 1.54 12.96 -8.15
CA ASN A 78 0.73 14.10 -8.56
C ASN A 78 -0.45 13.72 -9.48
N GLY A 79 -1.11 12.59 -9.20
CA GLY A 79 -2.25 12.07 -9.95
C GLY A 79 -1.91 11.45 -11.30
N LYS A 80 -0.63 11.23 -11.61
CA LYS A 80 -0.16 10.60 -12.84
C LYS A 80 0.60 9.31 -12.52
N ASP A 81 0.48 8.33 -13.40
CA ASP A 81 1.24 7.11 -13.32
C ASP A 81 2.74 7.39 -13.52
N ASP A 82 3.55 6.91 -12.59
CA ASP A 82 5.00 7.02 -12.61
C ASP A 82 5.63 5.71 -12.15
N THR A 83 6.35 5.06 -13.04
CA THR A 83 7.02 3.78 -12.75
C THR A 83 8.20 3.93 -11.79
N THR A 84 8.80 5.11 -11.74
CA THR A 84 9.93 5.40 -10.83
C THR A 84 9.42 5.71 -9.42
N TYR A 85 8.20 6.19 -9.29
CA TYR A 85 7.63 6.56 -8.00
C TYR A 85 7.38 5.35 -7.09
N THR A 86 7.26 4.16 -7.64
CA THR A 86 7.20 2.92 -6.85
C THR A 86 8.41 2.77 -5.91
N LEU A 87 9.55 3.35 -6.28
CA LEU A 87 10.80 3.38 -5.53
C LEU A 87 11.03 4.74 -4.86
N THR A 88 10.91 5.85 -5.62
CA THR A 88 11.33 7.17 -5.16
C THR A 88 10.44 7.74 -4.05
N ARG A 89 9.21 7.24 -3.88
CA ARG A 89 8.34 7.62 -2.75
C ARG A 89 8.93 7.32 -1.37
N TRP A 90 9.89 6.40 -1.29
CA TRP A 90 10.55 5.99 -0.04
C TRP A 90 11.89 6.68 0.19
N PHE A 91 12.29 7.54 -0.76
CA PHE A 91 13.67 8.00 -0.85
C PHE A 91 14.12 8.82 0.37
N ASP A 92 13.25 9.68 0.88
CA ASP A 92 13.58 10.49 2.06
C ASP A 92 13.80 9.60 3.29
N ASP A 93 12.92 8.62 3.52
CA ASP A 93 13.05 7.71 4.66
C ASP A 93 14.27 6.78 4.53
N ILE A 94 14.61 6.36 3.29
CA ILE A 94 15.84 5.60 3.03
C ILE A 94 17.07 6.43 3.35
N GLN A 95 17.10 7.71 2.98
CA GLN A 95 18.23 8.60 3.25
C GLN A 95 18.36 8.90 4.73
N ASP A 96 17.25 9.13 5.42
CA ASP A 96 17.23 9.36 6.87
C ASP A 96 17.80 8.13 7.62
N ASP A 97 17.33 6.91 7.28
CA ASP A 97 17.84 5.66 7.86
C ASP A 97 19.34 5.46 7.56
N PHE A 98 19.77 5.76 6.34
CA PHE A 98 21.18 5.65 5.97
C PHE A 98 22.05 6.64 6.74
N ALA A 99 21.61 7.89 6.90
CA ALA A 99 22.32 8.91 7.65
C ALA A 99 22.44 8.53 9.13
N ALA A 100 21.36 8.04 9.75
CA ALA A 100 21.39 7.55 11.13
C ALA A 100 22.40 6.39 11.30
N ARG A 101 22.42 5.44 10.35
CA ARG A 101 23.40 4.33 10.37
C ARG A 101 24.85 4.82 10.20
N ALA A 102 25.07 5.87 9.42
CA ALA A 102 26.40 6.47 9.29
C ALA A 102 26.85 7.07 10.65
N ASP A 103 25.95 7.72 11.39
CA ASP A 103 26.21 8.20 12.74
C ASP A 103 26.50 7.06 13.72
N TRP A 104 25.82 5.92 13.62
CA TRP A 104 26.13 4.74 14.43
C TRP A 104 27.56 4.22 14.19
N CYS A 105 28.08 4.33 12.96
CA CYS A 105 29.44 3.88 12.65
C CYS A 105 30.52 4.72 13.34
N ILE A 106 30.25 5.98 13.63
CA ILE A 106 31.21 6.90 14.25
C ILE A 106 30.96 7.14 15.74
N SER A 107 29.77 6.80 16.24
CA SER A 107 29.41 6.90 17.64
C SER A 107 29.91 5.69 18.42
N SER A 108 30.58 5.93 19.55
CA SER A 108 30.99 4.87 20.48
C SER A 108 29.94 4.57 21.58
N ASP A 109 28.84 5.32 21.57
CA ASP A 109 27.85 5.31 22.64
C ASP A 109 26.46 5.30 22.04
N TYR A 110 25.67 4.25 22.35
CA TYR A 110 24.30 4.06 21.87
C TYR A 110 23.45 5.31 22.13
N SER A 111 23.54 5.88 23.32
CA SER A 111 22.72 7.05 23.72
C SER A 111 23.00 8.35 22.97
N LYS A 112 23.98 8.36 22.07
CA LYS A 112 24.34 9.53 21.26
C LYS A 112 23.87 9.47 19.82
N SER A 113 23.19 8.39 19.47
CA SER A 113 22.68 8.16 18.12
C SER A 113 21.18 7.93 18.20
N ASN A 114 20.44 8.38 17.19
CA ASN A 114 19.04 8.12 17.07
C ASN A 114 18.78 6.68 16.59
N HIS A 115 17.70 6.06 17.06
CA HIS A 115 17.29 4.72 16.72
C HIS A 115 15.82 4.70 16.31
N ARG A 116 15.54 3.89 15.33
CA ARG A 116 14.21 3.75 14.73
C ARG A 116 13.13 3.38 15.76
N PRO A 117 11.97 4.05 15.74
CA PRO A 117 10.84 3.65 16.56
C PRO A 117 10.35 2.24 16.19
N THR A 118 9.58 1.65 17.06
CA THR A 118 8.86 0.40 16.79
C THR A 118 7.36 0.66 16.77
N VAL A 119 6.65 -0.01 15.87
CA VAL A 119 5.18 0.05 15.82
C VAL A 119 4.59 -1.33 15.62
N LYS A 120 3.45 -1.57 16.27
CA LYS A 120 2.67 -2.78 16.12
C LYS A 120 1.18 -2.45 16.13
N VAL A 121 0.45 -2.94 15.14
CA VAL A 121 -1.00 -2.82 15.12
C VAL A 121 -1.62 -3.90 16.00
N ARG A 122 -2.42 -3.48 16.97
CA ARG A 122 -2.99 -4.32 18.03
C ARG A 122 -3.93 -5.40 17.48
N GLU A 123 -4.70 -5.07 16.47
CA GLU A 123 -5.68 -5.95 15.84
C GLU A 123 -5.05 -7.03 14.96
N GLY A 124 -3.75 -6.90 14.67
CA GLY A 124 -3.02 -7.77 13.76
C GLY A 124 -2.78 -7.15 12.39
N ILE A 125 -2.09 -7.87 11.53
CA ILE A 125 -1.66 -7.38 10.22
C ILE A 125 -2.41 -8.02 9.05
N ASP A 126 -3.15 -9.10 9.31
CA ASP A 126 -4.04 -9.77 8.36
C ASP A 126 -5.44 -9.84 8.98
N LEU A 127 -6.34 -9.06 8.43
CA LEU A 127 -7.71 -8.94 8.89
C LEU A 127 -8.68 -9.40 7.83
N THR A 128 -9.87 -9.77 8.27
CA THR A 128 -11.00 -10.04 7.39
C THR A 128 -12.17 -9.15 7.78
N ALA A 129 -12.87 -8.62 6.79
CA ALA A 129 -14.02 -7.76 7.04
C ALA A 129 -15.06 -7.90 5.93
N LYS A 130 -16.30 -7.50 6.23
CA LYS A 130 -17.39 -7.48 5.25
C LYS A 130 -17.49 -6.10 4.60
N PRO A 131 -18.04 -6.01 3.37
CA PRO A 131 -18.46 -4.73 2.82
C PRO A 131 -19.35 -3.96 3.80
N GLY A 132 -19.12 -2.65 3.96
CA GLY A 132 -19.80 -1.78 4.92
C GLY A 132 -19.33 -1.90 6.37
N GLU A 133 -18.47 -2.85 6.69
CA GLU A 133 -17.95 -3.01 8.04
C GLU A 133 -16.97 -1.89 8.41
N ARG A 134 -17.10 -1.38 9.64
CA ARG A 134 -16.17 -0.40 10.18
C ARG A 134 -14.99 -1.11 10.84
N ILE A 135 -13.81 -0.83 10.35
CA ILE A 135 -12.54 -1.27 10.92
C ILE A 135 -11.97 -0.14 11.77
N LYS A 136 -11.44 -0.51 12.93
CA LYS A 136 -10.70 0.37 13.81
C LYS A 136 -9.35 -0.26 14.12
N LEU A 137 -8.27 0.49 13.92
CA LEU A 137 -6.90 0.05 14.12
C LEU A 137 -6.23 0.90 15.19
N HIS A 138 -5.38 0.26 16.01
CA HIS A 138 -4.60 0.92 17.05
C HIS A 138 -3.12 0.59 16.84
N ALA A 139 -2.30 1.62 16.69
CA ALA A 139 -0.86 1.53 16.58
C ALA A 139 -0.23 1.68 17.99
N ASP A 140 0.29 0.59 18.53
CA ASP A 140 1.13 0.62 19.70
C ASP A 140 2.58 0.90 19.26
N ALA A 141 3.07 2.09 19.51
CA ALA A 141 4.41 2.50 19.11
C ALA A 141 5.26 2.94 20.31
N THR A 142 6.55 2.67 20.23
CA THR A 142 7.53 3.11 21.24
C THR A 142 8.82 3.51 20.56
N ASP A 143 9.49 4.49 21.14
CA ASP A 143 10.80 4.92 20.71
C ASP A 143 11.88 4.54 21.74
N PRO A 144 13.03 3.95 21.31
CA PRO A 144 14.07 3.54 22.23
C PRO A 144 14.84 4.71 22.87
N ASP A 145 14.85 5.87 22.23
CA ASP A 145 15.55 7.07 22.71
C ASP A 145 14.61 7.99 23.49
N GLY A 146 13.29 7.72 23.42
CA GLY A 146 12.25 8.49 24.10
C GLY A 146 11.79 9.70 23.32
N ASP A 147 12.04 9.71 22.03
CA ASP A 147 11.63 10.78 21.12
C ASP A 147 10.11 10.81 20.93
N ARG A 148 9.59 11.96 20.54
CA ARG A 148 8.17 12.12 20.21
C ARG A 148 7.88 11.43 18.88
N LEU A 149 6.74 10.76 18.83
CA LEU A 149 6.30 10.03 17.66
C LEU A 149 5.17 10.76 16.94
N ASP A 150 5.32 10.90 15.64
CA ASP A 150 4.28 11.34 14.72
C ASP A 150 3.69 10.14 13.99
N TYR A 151 2.37 10.11 13.85
CA TYR A 151 1.60 9.01 13.25
C TYR A 151 0.97 9.47 11.95
N ASN A 152 1.03 8.63 10.92
CA ASN A 152 0.32 8.88 9.67
C ASN A 152 -0.21 7.57 9.07
N TRP A 153 -1.55 7.41 9.07
CA TRP A 153 -2.21 6.30 8.40
C TRP A 153 -2.56 6.69 6.97
N TRP A 154 -2.31 5.78 6.05
CA TRP A 154 -2.62 5.96 4.65
C TRP A 154 -2.93 4.61 3.99
N GLN A 155 -3.61 4.64 2.86
CA GLN A 155 -3.91 3.47 2.05
C GLN A 155 -2.87 3.38 0.94
N TYR A 156 -2.26 2.21 0.78
CA TYR A 156 -1.44 1.95 -0.39
C TYR A 156 -2.33 1.38 -1.49
N TYR A 157 -3.17 2.24 -2.04
CA TYR A 157 -4.25 1.85 -2.94
C TYR A 157 -3.75 1.24 -4.25
N GLU A 158 -2.52 1.54 -4.69
CA GLU A 158 -1.91 0.91 -5.87
C GLU A 158 -1.54 -0.56 -5.63
N ALA A 159 -1.45 -1.00 -4.38
CA ALA A 159 -1.22 -2.38 -4.01
C ALA A 159 -2.52 -3.15 -3.72
N ASP A 160 -3.66 -2.47 -3.67
CA ASP A 160 -4.96 -3.09 -3.46
C ASP A 160 -5.40 -3.94 -4.65
N THR A 161 -6.25 -4.94 -4.39
CA THR A 161 -7.02 -5.62 -5.44
C THR A 161 -8.44 -5.11 -5.53
N TYR A 162 -8.89 -4.30 -4.56
CA TYR A 162 -10.17 -3.61 -4.62
C TYR A 162 -10.16 -2.57 -5.75
N SER A 163 -11.03 -2.74 -6.74
CA SER A 163 -11.06 -1.92 -7.96
C SER A 163 -11.44 -0.46 -7.72
N GLY A 164 -12.22 -0.16 -6.68
CA GLY A 164 -12.58 1.21 -6.31
C GLY A 164 -11.40 2.03 -5.78
N SER A 165 -10.27 1.42 -5.48
CA SER A 165 -9.03 2.11 -5.12
C SER A 165 -8.45 2.96 -6.26
N GLU A 166 -8.82 2.68 -7.51
CA GLU A 166 -8.43 3.51 -8.66
C GLU A 166 -9.03 4.93 -8.60
N ASP A 167 -10.16 5.09 -7.91
CA ASP A 167 -10.83 6.38 -7.71
C ASP A 167 -10.22 7.21 -6.58
N GLY A 168 -9.26 6.66 -5.84
CA GLY A 168 -8.54 7.33 -4.77
C GLY A 168 -8.63 6.63 -3.41
N GLU A 169 -8.08 7.29 -2.40
CA GLU A 169 -8.04 6.73 -1.04
C GLU A 169 -9.44 6.61 -0.39
N ILE A 170 -9.64 5.51 0.31
CA ILE A 170 -10.78 5.33 1.21
C ILE A 170 -10.73 6.38 2.33
N SER A 171 -11.88 6.97 2.64
CA SER A 171 -11.96 7.97 3.71
C SER A 171 -11.61 7.36 5.09
N MET A 172 -10.67 7.97 5.77
CA MET A 172 -10.17 7.57 7.09
C MET A 172 -10.42 8.64 8.13
N VAL A 173 -10.71 8.25 9.36
CA VAL A 173 -10.83 9.13 10.52
C VAL A 173 -9.68 8.83 11.48
N GLY A 174 -8.97 9.86 11.93
CA GLY A 174 -7.82 9.72 12.84
C GLY A 174 -6.51 9.38 12.13
N LYS A 175 -6.32 9.85 10.88
CA LYS A 175 -5.10 9.57 10.09
C LYS A 175 -3.80 9.93 10.82
N GLU A 176 -3.79 11.00 11.61
CA GLU A 176 -2.61 11.53 12.29
C GLU A 176 -2.60 11.18 13.79
N SER A 177 -3.13 10.03 14.14
CA SER A 177 -3.15 9.56 15.54
C SER A 177 -2.82 8.08 15.65
N ASP A 178 -2.57 7.62 16.88
CA ASP A 178 -2.37 6.21 17.19
C ASP A 178 -3.58 5.33 16.88
N THR A 179 -4.72 5.95 16.63
CA THR A 179 -5.97 5.24 16.35
C THR A 179 -6.63 5.76 15.09
N MET A 180 -6.88 4.86 14.15
CA MET A 180 -7.55 5.17 12.88
C MET A 180 -8.76 4.27 12.68
N SER A 181 -9.77 4.76 11.98
CA SER A 181 -10.88 3.93 11.49
C SER A 181 -11.31 4.29 10.09
N PHE A 182 -11.78 3.28 9.36
CA PHE A 182 -12.38 3.44 8.03
C PHE A 182 -13.55 2.46 7.88
N VAL A 183 -14.31 2.61 6.81
CA VAL A 183 -15.39 1.69 6.44
C VAL A 183 -14.98 0.97 5.18
N VAL A 184 -15.04 -0.35 5.19
CA VAL A 184 -14.83 -1.17 3.98
C VAL A 184 -15.89 -0.77 2.96
N PRO A 185 -15.51 -0.45 1.71
CA PRO A 185 -16.47 -0.05 0.69
C PRO A 185 -17.59 -1.07 0.50
N GLU A 186 -18.81 -0.57 0.30
CA GLU A 186 -20.01 -1.42 0.13
C GLU A 186 -19.98 -2.26 -1.14
N ASP A 187 -19.25 -1.81 -2.14
CA ASP A 187 -19.10 -2.44 -3.46
C ASP A 187 -17.88 -3.37 -3.55
N ALA A 188 -17.05 -3.43 -2.50
CA ALA A 188 -15.93 -4.36 -2.44
C ALA A 188 -16.40 -5.82 -2.56
N GLN A 189 -15.67 -6.62 -3.31
CA GLN A 189 -16.03 -8.00 -3.62
C GLN A 189 -15.33 -8.99 -2.71
N ASP A 190 -15.87 -10.20 -2.62
CA ASP A 190 -15.24 -11.29 -1.88
C ASP A 190 -13.85 -11.61 -2.48
N GLY A 191 -12.84 -11.58 -1.62
CA GLY A 191 -11.45 -11.80 -1.99
C GLY A 191 -10.64 -10.54 -2.24
N ASP A 192 -11.27 -9.37 -2.41
CA ASP A 192 -10.55 -8.10 -2.52
C ASP A 192 -9.65 -7.87 -1.31
N THR A 193 -8.54 -7.19 -1.54
CA THR A 193 -7.63 -6.75 -0.49
C THR A 193 -7.50 -5.23 -0.47
N ILE A 194 -7.42 -4.68 0.75
CA ILE A 194 -7.21 -3.25 1.01
C ILE A 194 -5.97 -3.14 1.90
N HIS A 195 -4.98 -2.39 1.47
CA HIS A 195 -3.69 -2.26 2.15
C HIS A 195 -3.62 -0.94 2.91
N MET A 196 -3.76 -1.00 4.24
CA MET A 196 -3.58 0.14 5.12
C MET A 196 -2.17 0.12 5.71
N VAL A 197 -1.52 1.28 5.74
CA VAL A 197 -0.17 1.43 6.29
C VAL A 197 -0.20 2.50 7.37
N ILE A 198 0.37 2.19 8.52
CA ILE A 198 0.79 3.20 9.49
C ILE A 198 2.27 3.51 9.28
N THR A 199 2.60 4.77 9.20
CA THR A 199 3.94 5.32 9.28
C THR A 199 4.09 5.97 10.65
N VAL A 200 5.12 5.56 11.39
CA VAL A 200 5.51 6.19 12.65
C VAL A 200 6.89 6.78 12.46
N LYS A 201 7.03 8.07 12.72
CA LYS A 201 8.26 8.82 12.54
C LYS A 201 8.65 9.50 13.87
N ASP A 202 9.90 9.34 14.28
CA ASP A 202 10.42 10.05 15.44
C ASP A 202 10.81 11.52 15.12
N ASP A 203 11.03 12.34 16.14
CA ASP A 203 11.57 13.69 16.00
C ASP A 203 13.05 13.79 16.45
N GLY A 204 13.74 12.66 16.50
CA GLY A 204 15.16 12.56 16.74
C GLY A 204 16.02 12.99 15.56
N ALA A 205 17.33 12.81 15.66
CA ALA A 205 18.23 13.09 14.55
C ALA A 205 17.91 12.18 13.35
N HIS A 206 17.78 12.76 12.16
CA HIS A 206 17.40 12.08 10.91
C HIS A 206 15.97 11.56 10.85
N ASN A 207 15.13 11.84 11.84
CA ASN A 207 13.70 11.52 11.84
C ASN A 207 13.40 10.09 11.33
N MET A 208 13.87 9.07 12.03
CA MET A 208 13.76 7.70 11.57
C MET A 208 12.33 7.19 11.51
N THR A 209 12.06 6.37 10.52
CA THR A 209 10.71 5.90 10.20
C THR A 209 10.56 4.39 10.36
N HIS A 210 9.43 3.96 10.90
CA HIS A 210 8.99 2.57 10.89
C HIS A 210 7.54 2.48 10.40
N TYR A 211 7.25 1.43 9.65
CA TYR A 211 5.92 1.18 9.11
C TYR A 211 5.29 -0.07 9.72
N GLN A 212 3.99 -0.19 9.58
CA GLN A 212 3.29 -1.46 9.70
C GLN A 212 2.17 -1.51 8.66
N ARG A 213 2.23 -2.49 7.78
CA ARG A 213 1.16 -2.76 6.82
C ARG A 213 0.13 -3.70 7.42
N VAL A 214 -1.13 -3.33 7.28
CA VAL A 214 -2.29 -4.17 7.57
C VAL A 214 -3.00 -4.46 6.27
N ILE A 215 -3.26 -5.73 5.99
CA ILE A 215 -4.03 -6.15 4.83
C ILE A 215 -5.41 -6.59 5.31
N VAL A 216 -6.44 -5.93 4.82
CA VAL A 216 -7.83 -6.30 5.08
C VAL A 216 -8.36 -7.04 3.87
N LYS A 217 -8.62 -8.34 4.03
CA LYS A 217 -9.27 -9.16 3.01
C LYS A 217 -10.78 -9.10 3.18
N VAL A 218 -11.45 -8.70 2.11
CA VAL A 218 -12.91 -8.65 2.09
C VAL A 218 -13.48 -10.06 2.03
N GLN A 219 -14.45 -10.35 2.92
CA GLN A 219 -15.19 -11.61 2.94
C GLN A 219 -16.67 -11.33 3.07
N GLY A 220 -17.49 -12.06 2.31
CA GLY A 220 -18.89 -12.20 2.66
C GLY A 220 -19.93 -11.42 1.90
N ARG A 221 -19.70 -11.05 0.65
CA ARG A 221 -20.80 -11.19 -0.28
C ARG A 221 -20.83 -12.65 -0.71
N GLN A 222 -21.66 -13.45 -0.03
CA GLN A 222 -22.09 -14.69 -0.68
C GLN A 222 -22.72 -14.25 -1.99
N GLU A 223 -22.10 -14.58 -3.12
CA GLU A 223 -22.83 -14.57 -4.37
C GLU A 223 -24.12 -15.34 -4.11
N ILE A 224 -25.24 -14.72 -4.42
CA ILE A 224 -26.51 -15.43 -4.46
C ILE A 224 -26.42 -16.35 -5.69
N ASN A 225 -25.61 -17.41 -5.55
CA ASN A 225 -25.34 -18.35 -6.63
C ASN A 225 -26.53 -19.24 -6.94
N LYS A 226 -27.66 -19.08 -6.22
CA LYS A 226 -28.90 -19.79 -6.50
C LYS A 226 -30.08 -18.88 -6.20
N LEU A 227 -30.64 -18.33 -7.23
CA LEU A 227 -31.97 -17.78 -7.20
C LEU A 227 -32.96 -18.99 -7.24
N PHE A 228 -33.63 -19.24 -6.12
CA PHE A 228 -34.73 -20.20 -6.11
C PHE A 228 -36.01 -19.45 -6.43
N LEU A 229 -36.62 -19.79 -7.56
CA LEU A 229 -37.94 -19.34 -7.91
C LEU A 229 -38.92 -20.35 -7.31
N GLU A 230 -39.58 -19.99 -6.22
CA GLU A 230 -40.72 -20.74 -5.74
C GLU A 230 -41.95 -20.34 -6.55
N LEU A 231 -42.41 -21.24 -7.41
CA LEU A 231 -43.63 -21.06 -8.17
C LEU A 231 -44.81 -21.51 -7.31
N PRO A 232 -45.97 -20.84 -7.40
CA PRO A 232 -47.18 -21.31 -6.74
C PRO A 232 -47.52 -22.74 -7.16
N GLU A 233 -48.08 -23.52 -6.24
CA GLU A 233 -48.39 -24.94 -6.49
C GLU A 233 -49.44 -25.19 -7.57
N GLU A 234 -50.31 -24.22 -7.83
CA GLU A 234 -51.27 -24.31 -8.95
C GLU A 234 -50.71 -23.67 -10.20
N LYS A 235 -50.49 -24.47 -11.18
CA LYS A 235 -49.78 -24.08 -12.39
C LYS A 235 -50.52 -24.40 -13.63
N ASP A 236 -50.68 -23.42 -14.43
CA ASP A 236 -50.83 -23.66 -15.85
C ASP A 236 -49.45 -23.96 -16.44
N ALA A 237 -49.16 -25.24 -16.67
CA ALA A 237 -47.88 -25.69 -17.20
C ALA A 237 -47.55 -25.05 -18.55
N ASN A 238 -48.55 -24.56 -19.27
CA ASN A 238 -48.35 -23.87 -20.53
C ASN A 238 -47.82 -22.43 -20.38
N ALA A 239 -48.02 -21.81 -19.23
CA ALA A 239 -47.50 -20.46 -18.98
C ALA A 239 -45.98 -20.43 -18.82
N ILE A 240 -45.34 -21.59 -18.59
CA ILE A 240 -43.89 -21.71 -18.43
C ILE A 240 -43.20 -21.95 -19.77
N GLU A 241 -43.88 -22.60 -20.72
CA GLU A 241 -43.27 -22.93 -22.02
C GLU A 241 -43.23 -21.77 -23.01
N THR A 242 -43.99 -20.71 -22.80
CA THR A 242 -44.00 -19.53 -23.67
C THR A 242 -43.06 -18.43 -23.28
N GLY A 243 -42.12 -18.70 -22.39
CA GLY A 243 -41.21 -17.82 -21.71
C GLY A 243 -40.38 -16.80 -22.49
N SER A 244 -41.02 -15.93 -23.25
CA SER A 244 -40.48 -14.66 -23.58
C SER A 244 -41.03 -13.61 -22.60
N TYR A 245 -40.35 -13.39 -21.51
CA TYR A 245 -40.68 -12.29 -20.60
C TYR A 245 -40.35 -10.97 -21.26
N SER A 246 -41.28 -10.44 -22.01
CA SER A 246 -41.28 -9.02 -22.35
C SER A 246 -41.99 -8.29 -21.21
N GLY A 247 -41.22 -7.74 -20.30
CA GLY A 247 -41.59 -6.84 -19.23
C GLY A 247 -43.01 -6.52 -18.86
N TRP A 248 -43.27 -6.13 -17.63
CA TRP A 248 -44.33 -5.25 -17.10
C TRP A 248 -45.79 -5.69 -17.14
N SER A 249 -46.19 -6.80 -17.77
CA SER A 249 -47.59 -7.22 -17.87
C SER A 249 -47.89 -8.64 -17.40
N ASN A 250 -47.01 -9.25 -16.60
CA ASN A 250 -47.25 -10.59 -16.08
C ASN A 250 -48.09 -10.53 -14.80
N PRO A 251 -49.28 -11.18 -14.75
CA PRO A 251 -50.15 -11.15 -13.59
C PRO A 251 -49.69 -12.06 -12.43
N TYR A 252 -48.55 -12.74 -12.55
CA TYR A 252 -48.07 -13.66 -11.54
C TYR A 252 -47.03 -12.94 -10.63
N ALA A 253 -47.39 -12.78 -9.35
CA ALA A 253 -46.43 -12.39 -8.34
C ALA A 253 -45.63 -13.63 -7.89
N PHE A 254 -44.32 -13.58 -7.96
CA PHE A 254 -43.45 -14.58 -7.36
C PHE A 254 -42.55 -13.93 -6.30
N THR A 255 -42.27 -14.72 -5.28
CA THR A 255 -41.35 -14.29 -4.24
C THR A 255 -39.98 -14.83 -4.55
N ILE A 256 -39.01 -13.94 -4.61
CA ILE A 256 -37.59 -14.31 -4.71
C ILE A 256 -37.02 -14.38 -3.30
N THR A 257 -36.60 -15.57 -2.89
CA THR A 257 -35.92 -15.74 -1.58
C THR A 257 -34.49 -16.11 -1.84
N ALA A 258 -33.58 -15.26 -1.33
CA ALA A 258 -32.17 -15.60 -1.27
C ALA A 258 -31.91 -16.54 -0.09
N LYS A 259 -31.24 -17.65 -0.35
CA LYS A 259 -30.69 -18.55 0.69
C LYS A 259 -29.19 -18.52 0.69
#